data_0a69b31b43662930df40fbc43573e7c3
#
_entry.id   0a69b31b43662930df40fbc43573e7c3
#
_cell.length_a   1.000
_cell.length_b   1.000
_cell.length_c   1.000
_cell.angle_alpha   90.00
_cell.angle_beta   90.00
_cell.angle_gamma   90.00
#
_symmetry.space_group_name_H-M   'P 1'
#
loop_
_entity.id
_entity.type
_entity.pdbx_description
1 polymer ?
#
loop_
_entity_poly.entity_id
_entity_poly.type
_entity_poly.pdbx_seq_one_letter_code
_entity_poly.pdbx_strand_id
1 'polypeptide(L)'
;LIDLEKERNINEEQYGTIKEIINGFKKSEVDLDWLKDTTEKFCKDKAVHNAILSGIHILDSKDKKRTPDSIPELLREALAVSFDTTIGHDYIADSEKRFDYYHKKEDKIQFDLDYFNRITKGGVPKKTLNICLAGVGVGKSLVMCHFASSFISQGKSVLYVTLEMAEERIAERIDANLLNMSMDDIHDLPKKMYENKINEMMKKVSGQLIIKEYPTASAHTGHFRALINELALKKSFKPDVLFVDYLNICASSRFSGGNISSYFYIKAIAEELRGLAVEFNMPIFSATQTTRTGFVSTDIGLEDTSESFGLPATADFMFAIISSEQLEALNQIRVKQLKNRYNDPTMNRSFILGVDRGKMKLYDVEQKAQLVNTTEKDEVDE
;
A
#
# COMPACT_ATOMS: atom_id res chain seq x y z
N LEU A 1 7.80 38.69 18.00
CA LEU A 1 7.60 39.07 19.41
C LEU A 1 7.35 40.57 19.58
N ILE A 2 8.20 41.44 19.00
CA ILE A 2 8.05 42.90 19.08
C ILE A 2 6.70 43.36 18.51
N ASP A 3 6.24 42.76 17.44
CA ASP A 3 4.93 43.12 16.85
C ASP A 3 3.76 42.66 17.73
N LEU A 4 3.84 41.47 18.34
CA LEU A 4 2.85 40.97 19.29
C LEU A 4 2.73 41.83 20.56
N GLU A 5 3.87 42.40 21.02
CA GLU A 5 3.88 43.32 22.13
C GLU A 5 3.25 44.65 21.73
N LYS A 6 3.57 45.21 20.55
CA LYS A 6 2.97 46.42 20.00
C LYS A 6 1.46 46.34 19.82
N GLU A 7 0.97 45.19 19.39
CA GLU A 7 -0.47 44.89 19.24
C GLU A 7 -1.17 44.62 20.57
N ARG A 8 -0.46 44.62 21.71
CA ARG A 8 -0.96 44.27 23.04
C ARG A 8 -1.54 42.87 23.16
N ASN A 9 -1.10 41.98 22.34
CA ASN A 9 -1.52 40.57 22.37
C ASN A 9 -0.78 39.79 23.48
N ILE A 10 0.34 40.28 23.99
CA ILE A 10 1.11 39.72 25.11
C ILE A 10 1.48 40.85 26.08
N ASN A 11 1.54 40.55 27.37
CA ASN A 11 2.02 41.48 28.39
C ASN A 11 3.56 41.36 28.57
N GLU A 12 4.15 42.33 29.31
CA GLU A 12 5.59 42.44 29.49
C GLU A 12 6.21 41.20 30.18
N GLU A 13 5.47 40.56 31.11
CA GLU A 13 5.87 39.35 31.80
C GLU A 13 5.87 38.14 30.83
N GLN A 14 4.83 38.00 30.00
CA GLN A 14 4.75 37.00 28.97
C GLN A 14 5.84 37.16 27.92
N TYR A 15 6.16 38.43 27.53
CA TYR A 15 7.25 38.72 26.62
C TYR A 15 8.61 38.27 27.19
N GLY A 16 8.87 38.59 28.49
CA GLY A 16 10.09 38.16 29.18
C GLY A 16 10.24 36.63 29.19
N THR A 17 9.18 35.92 29.59
CA THR A 17 9.16 34.46 29.65
C THR A 17 9.40 33.82 28.25
N ILE A 18 8.73 34.33 27.23
CA ILE A 18 8.91 33.80 25.85
C ILE A 18 10.34 34.08 25.38
N LYS A 19 10.90 35.23 25.68
CA LYS A 19 12.27 35.58 25.30
C LYS A 19 13.30 34.69 25.99
N GLU A 20 13.12 34.34 27.25
CA GLU A 20 13.97 33.41 27.98
C GLU A 20 13.90 32.01 27.38
N ILE A 21 12.70 31.52 27.04
CA ILE A 21 12.51 30.22 26.37
C ILE A 21 13.25 30.19 25.03
N ILE A 22 13.09 31.23 24.20
CA ILE A 22 13.75 31.31 22.89
C ILE A 22 15.28 31.35 23.03
N ASN A 23 15.80 32.11 23.99
CA ASN A 23 17.24 32.19 24.25
C ASN A 23 17.79 30.89 24.84
N GLY A 24 16.97 30.07 25.44
CA GLY A 24 17.32 28.76 25.97
C GLY A 24 17.41 27.67 24.89
N PHE A 25 16.97 27.92 23.67
CA PHE A 25 17.08 26.95 22.58
C PHE A 25 18.53 26.72 22.19
N LYS A 26 18.98 25.49 22.33
CA LYS A 26 20.29 25.06 21.83
C LYS A 26 20.16 24.59 20.39
N LYS A 27 21.14 24.92 19.56
CA LYS A 27 21.22 24.40 18.20
C LYS A 27 21.41 22.89 18.27
N SER A 28 20.38 22.15 17.86
CA SER A 28 20.42 20.68 17.72
C SER A 28 20.29 20.32 16.26
N GLU A 29 20.91 19.23 15.85
CA GLU A 29 20.65 18.63 14.56
C GLU A 29 19.27 17.98 14.62
N VAL A 30 18.29 18.64 14.02
CA VAL A 30 16.90 18.16 13.93
C VAL A 30 16.62 17.90 12.47
N ASP A 31 15.95 16.78 12.18
CA ASP A 31 15.38 16.51 10.86
C ASP A 31 14.38 17.62 10.53
N LEU A 32 14.71 18.42 9.50
CA LEU A 32 13.91 19.57 9.09
C LEU A 32 12.51 19.17 8.59
N ASP A 33 12.39 18.01 7.97
CA ASP A 33 11.09 17.53 7.46
C ASP A 33 10.20 17.09 8.63
N TRP A 34 10.78 16.38 9.59
CA TRP A 34 10.07 16.05 10.83
C TRP A 34 9.64 17.30 11.60
N LEU A 35 10.50 18.31 11.66
CA LEU A 35 10.19 19.57 12.37
C LEU A 35 9.06 20.33 11.68
N LYS A 36 9.07 20.42 10.35
CA LYS A 36 8.00 21.05 9.56
C LYS A 36 6.68 20.34 9.79
N ASP A 37 6.64 19.02 9.63
CA ASP A 37 5.43 18.21 9.78
C ASP A 37 4.85 18.33 11.19
N THR A 38 5.71 18.26 12.21
CA THR A 38 5.29 18.37 13.62
C THR A 38 4.77 19.77 13.92
N THR A 39 5.43 20.82 13.42
CA THR A 39 5.01 22.20 13.61
C THR A 39 3.72 22.49 12.87
N GLU A 40 3.57 22.02 11.64
CA GLU A 40 2.34 22.16 10.87
C GLU A 40 1.15 21.50 11.59
N LYS A 41 1.35 20.26 12.06
CA LYS A 41 0.33 19.56 12.85
C LYS A 41 -0.07 20.35 14.10
N PHE A 42 0.90 20.84 14.85
CA PHE A 42 0.63 21.66 16.04
C PHE A 42 -0.16 22.93 15.69
N CYS A 43 0.22 23.62 14.60
CA CYS A 43 -0.49 24.83 14.15
C CYS A 43 -1.93 24.51 13.72
N LYS A 44 -2.16 23.42 12.99
CA LYS A 44 -3.50 22.95 12.61
C LYS A 44 -4.36 22.63 13.83
N ASP A 45 -3.83 21.85 14.76
CA ASP A 45 -4.55 21.45 15.98
C ASP A 45 -4.92 22.68 16.83
N LYS A 46 -4.02 23.64 16.95
CA LYS A 46 -4.27 24.90 17.66
C LYS A 46 -5.24 25.82 16.95
N ALA A 47 -5.17 25.91 15.62
CA ALA A 47 -6.13 26.70 14.85
C ALA A 47 -7.55 26.17 15.02
N VAL A 48 -7.73 24.84 14.90
CA VAL A 48 -9.04 24.19 15.09
C VAL A 48 -9.54 24.38 16.53
N HIS A 49 -8.68 24.17 17.51
CA HIS A 49 -9.03 24.40 18.92
C HIS A 49 -9.50 25.85 19.17
N ASN A 50 -8.76 26.83 18.65
CA ASN A 50 -9.11 28.25 18.80
C ASN A 50 -10.41 28.60 18.05
N ALA A 51 -10.64 28.03 16.88
CA ALA A 51 -11.87 28.23 16.12
C ALA A 51 -13.10 27.68 16.87
N ILE A 52 -12.95 26.48 17.48
CA ILE A 52 -14.02 25.91 18.33
C ILE A 52 -14.30 26.78 19.55
N LEU A 53 -13.27 27.24 20.28
CA LEU A 53 -13.44 28.12 21.40
C LEU A 53 -14.11 29.45 21.00
N SER A 54 -13.70 30.03 19.87
CA SER A 54 -14.33 31.24 19.32
C SER A 54 -15.80 30.99 18.97
N GLY A 55 -16.09 29.82 18.36
CA GLY A 55 -17.48 29.43 18.08
C GLY A 55 -18.34 29.31 19.33
N ILE A 56 -17.82 28.75 20.41
CA ILE A 56 -18.51 28.68 21.72
C ILE A 56 -18.76 30.09 22.27
N HIS A 57 -17.78 30.99 22.20
CA HIS A 57 -17.94 32.37 22.65
C HIS A 57 -18.99 33.13 21.84
N ILE A 58 -19.11 32.85 20.53
CA ILE A 58 -20.16 33.43 19.67
C ILE A 58 -21.54 32.90 20.10
N LEU A 59 -21.68 31.59 20.32
CA LEU A 59 -22.93 30.98 20.75
C LEU A 59 -23.36 31.45 22.15
N ASP A 60 -22.41 31.65 23.06
CA ASP A 60 -22.64 32.20 24.41
C ASP A 60 -22.90 33.72 24.40
N SER A 61 -22.99 34.36 23.23
CA SER A 61 -23.17 35.83 23.11
C SER A 61 -22.06 36.65 23.79
N LYS A 62 -20.89 36.06 24.02
CA LYS A 62 -19.71 36.75 24.59
C LYS A 62 -18.96 37.55 23.52
N ASP A 63 -19.05 37.12 22.26
CA ASP A 63 -18.55 37.89 21.11
C ASP A 63 -19.70 38.69 20.49
N LYS A 64 -19.65 40.04 20.72
CA LYS A 64 -20.66 40.95 20.19
C LYS A 64 -20.45 41.35 18.72
N LYS A 65 -19.32 40.93 18.11
CA LYS A 65 -18.95 41.35 16.75
C LYS A 65 -19.30 40.30 15.68
N ARG A 66 -19.49 39.05 16.08
CA ARG A 66 -19.72 37.93 15.17
C ARG A 66 -21.06 37.25 15.45
N THR A 67 -21.73 36.80 14.41
CA THR A 67 -22.99 36.05 14.49
C THR A 67 -22.70 34.54 14.33
N PRO A 68 -23.63 33.67 14.76
CA PRO A 68 -23.49 32.23 14.61
C PRO A 68 -23.20 31.78 13.16
N ASP A 69 -23.66 32.54 12.16
CA ASP A 69 -23.41 32.26 10.73
C ASP A 69 -21.93 32.38 10.34
N SER A 70 -21.10 33.02 11.16
CA SER A 70 -19.65 33.13 10.93
C SER A 70 -18.86 31.91 11.39
N ILE A 71 -19.46 31.00 12.18
CA ILE A 71 -18.78 29.80 12.71
C ILE A 71 -18.27 28.88 11.61
N PRO A 72 -19.03 28.55 10.54
CA PRO A 72 -18.54 27.72 9.45
C PRO A 72 -17.28 28.29 8.78
N GLU A 73 -17.22 29.61 8.61
CA GLU A 73 -16.05 30.28 8.02
C GLU A 73 -14.82 30.19 8.92
N LEU A 74 -14.98 30.46 10.21
CA LEU A 74 -13.89 30.30 11.20
C LEU A 74 -13.31 28.87 11.20
N LEU A 75 -14.17 27.86 11.12
CA LEU A 75 -13.73 26.47 11.06
C LEU A 75 -13.04 26.17 9.72
N ARG A 76 -13.53 26.72 8.62
CA ARG A 76 -12.91 26.57 7.30
C ARG A 76 -11.52 27.18 7.26
N GLU A 77 -11.35 28.40 7.78
CA GLU A 77 -10.05 29.07 7.89
C GLU A 77 -9.07 28.26 8.75
N ALA A 78 -9.53 27.74 9.89
CA ALA A 78 -8.72 26.91 10.77
C ALA A 78 -8.27 25.59 10.11
N LEU A 79 -9.15 24.96 9.34
CA LEU A 79 -8.84 23.73 8.58
C LEU A 79 -7.93 23.98 7.37
N ALA A 80 -7.90 25.21 6.84
CA ALA A 80 -7.05 25.61 5.72
C ALA A 80 -5.60 25.92 6.13
N VAL A 81 -5.28 25.94 7.41
CA VAL A 81 -3.90 26.14 7.88
C VAL A 81 -2.99 25.06 7.34
N SER A 82 -2.05 25.43 6.47
CA SER A 82 -1.06 24.54 5.90
C SER A 82 0.24 25.30 5.64
N PHE A 83 1.37 24.63 5.84
CA PHE A 83 2.69 25.14 5.46
C PHE A 83 3.02 24.82 4.00
N ASP A 84 2.22 23.97 3.37
CA ASP A 84 2.33 23.72 1.95
C ASP A 84 1.74 24.89 1.17
N THR A 85 2.61 25.66 0.57
CA THR A 85 2.24 26.79 -0.32
C THR A 85 1.91 26.31 -1.73
N THR A 86 2.11 25.02 -2.01
CA THR A 86 1.95 24.44 -3.34
C THR A 86 0.52 23.89 -3.50
N ILE A 87 -0.41 24.73 -3.88
CA ILE A 87 -1.76 24.30 -4.21
C ILE A 87 -1.76 23.77 -5.66
N GLY A 88 -1.50 22.46 -5.79
CA GLY A 88 -1.46 21.83 -7.11
C GLY A 88 -0.13 22.04 -7.84
N HIS A 89 -0.12 21.74 -9.14
CA HIS A 89 1.02 21.89 -10.04
C HIS A 89 0.73 22.97 -11.05
N ASP A 90 1.44 24.10 -10.98
CA ASP A 90 1.33 25.14 -12.00
C ASP A 90 2.06 24.66 -13.25
N TYR A 91 1.29 24.42 -14.32
CA TYR A 91 1.83 23.82 -15.53
C TYR A 91 2.90 24.68 -16.20
N ILE A 92 2.79 26.00 -16.12
CA ILE A 92 3.76 26.93 -16.74
C ILE A 92 4.91 27.23 -15.78
N ALA A 93 4.60 27.63 -14.53
CA ALA A 93 5.60 28.05 -13.57
C ALA A 93 6.50 26.90 -13.09
N ASP A 94 5.95 25.68 -12.97
CA ASP A 94 6.69 24.51 -12.47
C ASP A 94 7.37 23.68 -13.58
N SER A 95 7.69 24.29 -14.74
CA SER A 95 8.33 23.57 -15.86
C SER A 95 9.69 22.95 -15.49
N GLU A 96 10.50 23.64 -14.69
CA GLU A 96 11.79 23.17 -14.19
C GLU A 96 11.61 21.95 -13.24
N LYS A 97 10.67 22.04 -12.30
CA LYS A 97 10.33 20.91 -11.41
C LYS A 97 9.87 19.67 -12.20
N ARG A 98 9.14 19.86 -13.32
CA ARG A 98 8.76 18.75 -14.18
C ARG A 98 9.94 18.16 -14.91
N PHE A 99 10.85 18.99 -15.41
CA PHE A 99 12.08 18.52 -16.05
C PHE A 99 12.89 17.64 -15.07
N ASP A 100 13.08 18.10 -13.85
CA ASP A 100 13.76 17.35 -12.78
C ASP A 100 13.04 16.03 -12.48
N TYR A 101 11.71 16.06 -12.41
CA TYR A 101 10.90 14.86 -12.21
C TYR A 101 11.09 13.84 -13.35
N TYR A 102 11.12 14.27 -14.61
CA TYR A 102 11.32 13.37 -15.75
C TYR A 102 12.71 12.74 -15.78
N HIS A 103 13.71 13.40 -15.22
CA HIS A 103 15.09 12.93 -15.19
C HIS A 103 15.46 12.27 -13.86
N LYS A 104 14.62 12.39 -12.84
CA LYS A 104 14.79 11.68 -11.58
C LYS A 104 14.39 10.22 -11.76
N LYS A 105 15.31 9.32 -11.44
CA LYS A 105 14.99 7.89 -11.41
C LYS A 105 13.88 7.66 -10.38
N GLU A 106 12.73 7.19 -10.84
CA GLU A 106 11.59 6.91 -9.98
C GLU A 106 11.98 5.82 -8.95
N ASP A 107 11.70 6.08 -7.67
CA ASP A 107 11.94 5.11 -6.60
C ASP A 107 10.87 4.01 -6.66
N LYS A 108 11.20 2.91 -7.33
CA LYS A 108 10.35 1.73 -7.51
C LYS A 108 10.84 0.58 -6.65
N ILE A 109 9.92 -0.24 -6.16
CA ILE A 109 10.27 -1.51 -5.53
C ILE A 109 10.39 -2.57 -6.63
N GLN A 110 11.59 -3.10 -6.81
CA GLN A 110 11.87 -4.11 -7.83
C GLN A 110 11.32 -5.48 -7.39
N PHE A 111 10.97 -6.30 -8.38
CA PHE A 111 10.72 -7.73 -8.15
C PHE A 111 12.04 -8.51 -8.29
N ASP A 112 12.10 -9.70 -7.72
CA ASP A 112 13.15 -10.69 -7.99
C ASP A 112 12.84 -11.54 -9.25
N LEU A 113 11.80 -11.15 -10.00
CA LEU A 113 11.33 -11.77 -11.23
C LEU A 113 11.53 -10.80 -12.41
N ASP A 114 12.34 -11.21 -13.39
CA ASP A 114 12.73 -10.37 -14.54
C ASP A 114 11.54 -9.89 -15.36
N TYR A 115 10.57 -10.76 -15.61
CA TYR A 115 9.40 -10.40 -16.40
C TYR A 115 8.53 -9.36 -15.72
N PHE A 116 8.36 -9.45 -14.40
CA PHE A 116 7.64 -8.42 -13.65
C PHE A 116 8.37 -7.07 -13.70
N ASN A 117 9.69 -7.06 -13.61
CA ASN A 117 10.48 -5.83 -13.78
C ASN A 117 10.36 -5.25 -15.20
N ARG A 118 10.36 -6.10 -16.24
CA ARG A 118 10.18 -5.65 -17.64
C ARG A 118 8.82 -4.99 -17.85
N ILE A 119 7.74 -5.63 -17.42
CA ILE A 119 6.37 -5.10 -17.62
C ILE A 119 6.07 -3.87 -16.76
N THR A 120 6.77 -3.67 -15.64
CA THR A 120 6.62 -2.50 -14.76
C THR A 120 7.68 -1.42 -14.97
N LYS A 121 8.58 -1.59 -15.97
CA LYS A 121 9.72 -0.69 -16.20
C LYS A 121 10.58 -0.52 -14.94
N GLY A 122 10.96 -1.65 -14.33
CA GLY A 122 11.90 -1.68 -13.20
C GLY A 122 11.27 -1.71 -11.82
N GLY A 123 10.00 -2.12 -11.70
CA GLY A 123 9.36 -2.32 -10.40
C GLY A 123 8.08 -1.54 -10.18
N VAL A 124 7.55 -1.60 -8.98
CA VAL A 124 6.27 -1.00 -8.59
C VAL A 124 6.48 0.39 -8.04
N PRO A 125 5.84 1.43 -8.61
CA PRO A 125 5.91 2.79 -8.08
C PRO A 125 5.05 2.97 -6.82
N LYS A 126 5.36 4.00 -6.05
CA LYS A 126 4.56 4.43 -4.90
C LYS A 126 3.17 4.91 -5.33
N LYS A 127 2.24 5.00 -4.37
CA LYS A 127 0.86 5.51 -4.55
C LYS A 127 0.03 4.69 -5.53
N THR A 128 0.22 3.37 -5.57
CA THR A 128 -0.43 2.48 -6.53
C THR A 128 -1.15 1.32 -5.86
N LEU A 129 -2.20 0.83 -6.52
CA LEU A 129 -2.93 -0.37 -6.16
C LEU A 129 -2.66 -1.46 -7.20
N ASN A 130 -2.11 -2.58 -6.74
CA ASN A 130 -1.68 -3.71 -7.56
C ASN A 130 -2.49 -4.95 -7.20
N ILE A 131 -3.14 -5.57 -8.16
CA ILE A 131 -4.10 -6.65 -7.92
C ILE A 131 -3.68 -7.92 -8.65
N CYS A 132 -3.60 -9.02 -7.90
CA CYS A 132 -3.46 -10.36 -8.42
C CYS A 132 -4.84 -11.02 -8.55
N LEU A 133 -5.25 -11.40 -9.76
CA LEU A 133 -6.47 -12.16 -10.03
C LEU A 133 -6.13 -13.65 -10.14
N ALA A 134 -6.83 -14.51 -9.42
CA ALA A 134 -6.63 -15.95 -9.52
C ALA A 134 -7.87 -16.74 -9.09
N GLY A 135 -7.98 -17.96 -9.64
CA GLY A 135 -8.93 -18.95 -9.16
C GLY A 135 -8.63 -19.41 -7.73
N VAL A 136 -9.58 -20.11 -7.13
CA VAL A 136 -9.41 -20.74 -5.81
C VAL A 136 -8.30 -21.79 -5.91
N GLY A 137 -7.35 -21.78 -4.97
CA GLY A 137 -6.25 -22.77 -4.94
C GLY A 137 -5.12 -22.56 -5.95
N VAL A 138 -5.25 -21.63 -6.91
CA VAL A 138 -4.23 -21.41 -7.96
C VAL A 138 -2.93 -20.82 -7.40
N GLY A 139 -2.98 -20.05 -6.30
CA GLY A 139 -1.77 -19.55 -5.63
C GLY A 139 -1.75 -18.05 -5.34
N LYS A 140 -2.89 -17.41 -5.08
CA LYS A 140 -2.94 -15.99 -4.66
C LYS A 140 -1.97 -15.69 -3.50
N SER A 141 -2.14 -16.39 -2.38
CA SER A 141 -1.30 -16.19 -1.19
C SER A 141 0.16 -16.60 -1.44
N LEU A 142 0.43 -17.55 -2.36
CA LEU A 142 1.79 -17.90 -2.77
C LEU A 142 2.48 -16.69 -3.43
N VAL A 143 1.82 -16.04 -4.40
CA VAL A 143 2.35 -14.84 -5.06
C VAL A 143 2.55 -13.71 -4.06
N MET A 144 1.57 -13.48 -3.17
CA MET A 144 1.65 -12.44 -2.15
C MET A 144 2.81 -12.68 -1.17
N CYS A 145 2.96 -13.92 -0.67
CA CYS A 145 4.06 -14.28 0.23
C CYS A 145 5.42 -14.20 -0.48
N HIS A 146 5.50 -14.63 -1.75
CA HIS A 146 6.72 -14.53 -2.53
C HIS A 146 7.16 -13.07 -2.71
N PHE A 147 6.26 -12.17 -3.12
CA PHE A 147 6.60 -10.76 -3.27
C PHE A 147 6.97 -10.12 -1.93
N ALA A 148 6.25 -10.44 -0.85
CA ALA A 148 6.61 -9.96 0.48
C ALA A 148 8.02 -10.39 0.88
N SER A 149 8.38 -11.67 0.65
CA SER A 149 9.72 -12.23 0.92
C SER A 149 10.81 -11.55 0.07
N SER A 150 10.52 -11.32 -1.22
CA SER A 150 11.42 -10.60 -2.12
C SER A 150 11.68 -9.16 -1.65
N PHE A 151 10.64 -8.45 -1.22
CA PHE A 151 10.76 -7.05 -0.83
C PHE A 151 11.51 -6.88 0.50
N ILE A 152 11.27 -7.74 1.50
CA ILE A 152 12.06 -7.69 2.75
C ILE A 152 13.51 -8.08 2.53
N SER A 153 13.81 -8.97 1.59
CA SER A 153 15.18 -9.31 1.20
C SER A 153 15.92 -8.11 0.58
N GLN A 154 15.19 -7.16 -0.02
CA GLN A 154 15.73 -5.92 -0.56
C GLN A 154 15.79 -4.77 0.47
N GLY A 155 15.54 -5.04 1.74
CA GLY A 155 15.59 -4.04 2.81
C GLY A 155 14.32 -3.20 2.97
N LYS A 156 13.19 -3.62 2.36
CA LYS A 156 11.92 -2.88 2.49
C LYS A 156 11.17 -3.28 3.75
N SER A 157 10.48 -2.32 4.35
CA SER A 157 9.56 -2.54 5.46
C SER A 157 8.20 -2.97 4.91
N VAL A 158 7.80 -4.19 5.18
CA VAL A 158 6.57 -4.79 4.68
C VAL A 158 5.54 -4.91 5.79
N LEU A 159 4.33 -4.39 5.56
CA LEU A 159 3.16 -4.69 6.39
C LEU A 159 2.27 -5.68 5.62
N TYR A 160 2.02 -6.85 6.20
CA TYR A 160 1.14 -7.85 5.62
C TYR A 160 -0.12 -7.99 6.48
N VAL A 161 -1.26 -7.63 5.93
CA VAL A 161 -2.57 -7.80 6.56
C VAL A 161 -3.23 -9.02 5.95
N THR A 162 -3.58 -9.99 6.80
CA THR A 162 -4.34 -11.18 6.41
C THR A 162 -5.73 -11.13 7.00
N LEU A 163 -6.75 -11.49 6.18
CA LEU A 163 -8.15 -11.62 6.60
C LEU A 163 -8.67 -13.06 6.35
N GLU A 164 -7.83 -13.92 5.77
CA GLU A 164 -8.19 -15.30 5.42
C GLU A 164 -7.45 -16.31 6.31
N MET A 165 -6.19 -16.06 6.62
CA MET A 165 -5.33 -17.00 7.31
C MET A 165 -4.75 -16.39 8.59
N ALA A 166 -4.44 -17.27 9.57
CA ALA A 166 -3.72 -16.86 10.76
C ALA A 166 -2.34 -16.25 10.43
N GLU A 167 -1.88 -15.29 11.23
CA GLU A 167 -0.60 -14.60 11.03
C GLU A 167 0.59 -15.56 11.08
N GLU A 168 0.52 -16.62 11.89
CA GLU A 168 1.55 -17.66 11.95
C GLU A 168 1.62 -18.49 10.66
N ARG A 169 0.49 -18.73 9.99
CA ARG A 169 0.45 -19.45 8.71
C ARG A 169 1.04 -18.63 7.57
N ILE A 170 0.89 -17.32 7.60
CA ILE A 170 1.57 -16.43 6.66
C ILE A 170 3.07 -16.39 6.96
N ALA A 171 3.47 -16.33 8.26
CA ALA A 171 4.87 -16.37 8.67
C ALA A 171 5.55 -17.66 8.21
N GLU A 172 4.93 -18.83 8.41
CA GLU A 172 5.41 -20.12 7.94
C GLU A 172 5.71 -20.15 6.44
N ARG A 173 4.82 -19.60 5.64
CA ARG A 173 4.97 -19.50 4.16
C ARG A 173 6.12 -18.59 3.76
N ILE A 174 6.30 -17.49 4.48
CA ILE A 174 7.41 -16.56 4.27
C ILE A 174 8.73 -17.19 4.72
N ASP A 175 8.74 -17.91 5.84
CA ASP A 175 9.90 -18.70 6.29
C ASP A 175 10.31 -19.74 5.26
N ALA A 176 9.35 -20.49 4.69
CA ALA A 176 9.62 -21.48 3.65
C ALA A 176 10.31 -20.84 2.43
N ASN A 177 9.87 -19.65 2.04
CA ASN A 177 10.46 -18.90 0.95
C ASN A 177 11.89 -18.43 1.27
N LEU A 178 12.06 -17.73 2.40
CA LEU A 178 13.33 -17.12 2.79
C LEU A 178 14.40 -18.14 3.17
N LEU A 179 14.03 -19.22 3.87
CA LEU A 179 14.93 -20.29 4.22
C LEU A 179 15.20 -21.26 3.08
N ASN A 180 14.46 -21.13 1.96
CA ASN A 180 14.49 -22.02 0.82
C ASN A 180 14.28 -23.51 1.18
N MET A 181 13.32 -23.73 2.07
CA MET A 181 12.93 -25.05 2.60
C MET A 181 11.44 -25.28 2.38
N SER A 182 11.02 -26.54 2.24
CA SER A 182 9.59 -26.83 2.22
C SER A 182 8.95 -26.58 3.61
N MET A 183 7.65 -26.30 3.63
CA MET A 183 6.92 -26.18 4.90
C MET A 183 7.00 -27.46 5.72
N ASP A 184 6.96 -28.64 5.10
CA ASP A 184 7.11 -29.93 5.77
C ASP A 184 8.49 -30.05 6.42
N ASP A 185 9.57 -29.70 5.68
CA ASP A 185 10.93 -29.72 6.24
C ASP A 185 11.09 -28.75 7.43
N ILE A 186 10.39 -27.62 7.41
CA ILE A 186 10.42 -26.65 8.54
C ILE A 186 9.76 -27.24 9.77
N HIS A 187 8.62 -27.94 9.63
CA HIS A 187 7.93 -28.59 10.73
C HIS A 187 8.77 -29.68 11.40
N ASP A 188 9.59 -30.39 10.61
CA ASP A 188 10.43 -31.46 11.11
C ASP A 188 11.75 -30.94 11.72
N LEU A 189 12.05 -29.62 11.64
CA LEU A 189 13.28 -29.06 12.16
C LEU A 189 13.32 -29.08 13.71
N PRO A 190 14.41 -29.57 14.32
CA PRO A 190 14.67 -29.33 15.73
C PRO A 190 14.80 -27.81 16.00
N LYS A 191 14.25 -27.36 17.12
CA LYS A 191 14.21 -25.92 17.51
C LYS A 191 15.57 -25.21 17.33
N LYS A 192 16.67 -25.83 17.77
CA LYS A 192 18.00 -25.25 17.67
C LYS A 192 18.48 -25.07 16.22
N MET A 193 18.08 -25.97 15.33
CA MET A 193 18.41 -25.87 13.90
C MET A 193 17.59 -24.76 13.24
N TYR A 194 16.30 -24.66 13.59
CA TYR A 194 15.44 -23.56 13.15
C TYR A 194 16.02 -22.21 13.57
N GLU A 195 16.34 -22.03 14.87
CA GLU A 195 16.93 -20.79 15.39
C GLU A 195 18.24 -20.40 14.66
N ASN A 196 19.10 -21.37 14.36
CA ASN A 196 20.33 -21.13 13.61
C ASN A 196 20.03 -20.63 12.18
N LYS A 197 19.08 -21.26 11.48
CA LYS A 197 18.68 -20.86 10.12
C LYS A 197 18.05 -19.46 10.10
N ILE A 198 17.19 -19.15 11.07
CA ILE A 198 16.63 -17.80 11.21
C ILE A 198 17.75 -16.77 11.45
N ASN A 199 18.70 -17.06 12.35
CA ASN A 199 19.83 -16.17 12.59
C ASN A 199 20.72 -15.95 11.36
N GLU A 200 20.91 -16.97 10.54
CA GLU A 200 21.64 -16.83 9.26
C GLU A 200 20.85 -16.00 8.24
N MET A 201 19.54 -16.21 8.15
CA MET A 201 18.63 -15.46 7.30
C MET A 201 18.60 -14.00 7.70
N MET A 202 18.47 -13.68 9.00
CA MET A 202 18.46 -12.30 9.53
C MET A 202 19.73 -11.51 9.20
N LYS A 203 20.87 -12.18 8.98
CA LYS A 203 22.11 -11.50 8.52
C LYS A 203 22.03 -11.05 7.05
N LYS A 204 21.16 -11.68 6.25
CA LYS A 204 21.02 -11.43 4.81
C LYS A 204 19.82 -10.54 4.50
N VAL A 205 18.79 -10.59 5.33
CA VAL A 205 17.55 -9.84 5.18
C VAL A 205 17.66 -8.57 6.00
N SER A 206 17.69 -7.43 5.34
CA SER A 206 17.80 -6.10 5.98
C SER A 206 16.46 -5.41 6.19
N GLY A 207 15.39 -5.91 5.57
CA GLY A 207 14.03 -5.39 5.70
C GLY A 207 13.33 -5.87 6.97
N GLN A 208 12.16 -5.31 7.21
CA GLN A 208 11.29 -5.67 8.33
C GLN A 208 9.95 -6.16 7.83
N LEU A 209 9.35 -7.13 8.52
CA LEU A 209 8.02 -7.63 8.24
C LEU A 209 7.18 -7.59 9.50
N ILE A 210 5.99 -7.01 9.38
CA ILE A 210 4.93 -7.15 10.38
C ILE A 210 3.73 -7.79 9.70
N ILE A 211 3.25 -8.88 10.28
CA ILE A 211 2.04 -9.57 9.85
C ILE A 211 0.95 -9.25 10.87
N LYS A 212 -0.25 -8.93 10.41
CA LYS A 212 -1.41 -8.65 11.25
C LYS A 212 -2.65 -9.36 10.72
N GLU A 213 -3.22 -10.21 11.54
CA GLU A 213 -4.48 -10.86 11.29
C GLU A 213 -5.66 -9.97 11.69
N TYR A 214 -6.70 -9.97 10.87
CA TYR A 214 -8.04 -9.47 11.19
C TYR A 214 -9.07 -10.54 10.84
N PRO A 215 -10.15 -10.65 11.62
CA PRO A 215 -11.25 -11.53 11.24
C PRO A 215 -11.83 -11.14 9.89
N THR A 216 -12.25 -12.15 9.13
CA THR A 216 -12.91 -11.95 7.82
C THR A 216 -14.04 -10.95 7.91
N ALA A 217 -14.15 -10.03 6.95
CA ALA A 217 -15.15 -8.98 6.86
C ALA A 217 -15.23 -7.99 8.04
N SER A 218 -14.20 -7.94 8.89
CA SER A 218 -14.19 -7.04 10.06
C SER A 218 -13.36 -5.77 9.85
N ALA A 219 -12.36 -5.80 8.97
CA ALA A 219 -11.41 -4.71 8.80
C ALA A 219 -11.61 -3.96 7.47
N HIS A 220 -11.57 -2.65 7.56
CA HIS A 220 -11.61 -1.70 6.44
C HIS A 220 -10.39 -0.77 6.51
N THR A 221 -10.23 0.10 5.53
CA THR A 221 -9.08 1.02 5.42
C THR A 221 -8.86 1.91 6.64
N GLY A 222 -9.91 2.23 7.40
CA GLY A 222 -9.78 2.95 8.68
C GLY A 222 -8.97 2.17 9.72
N HIS A 223 -9.16 0.85 9.80
CA HIS A 223 -8.37 -0.02 10.70
C HIS A 223 -6.92 -0.11 10.22
N PHE A 224 -6.69 -0.21 8.91
CA PHE A 224 -5.33 -0.25 8.35
C PHE A 224 -4.58 1.05 8.60
N ARG A 225 -5.26 2.20 8.44
CA ARG A 225 -4.71 3.53 8.80
C ARG A 225 -4.32 3.61 10.28
N ALA A 226 -5.21 3.18 11.16
CA ALA A 226 -4.95 3.16 12.59
C ALA A 226 -3.75 2.26 12.93
N LEU A 227 -3.67 1.07 12.34
CA LEU A 227 -2.55 0.15 12.50
C LEU A 227 -1.22 0.76 12.05
N ILE A 228 -1.17 1.38 10.86
CA ILE A 228 0.05 2.02 10.34
C ILE A 228 0.53 3.11 11.29
N ASN A 229 -0.39 3.97 11.76
CA ASN A 229 -0.07 5.03 12.71
C ASN A 229 0.41 4.48 14.07
N GLU A 230 -0.22 3.43 14.56
CA GLU A 230 0.17 2.76 15.80
C GLU A 230 1.58 2.13 15.71
N LEU A 231 1.88 1.47 14.59
CA LEU A 231 3.19 0.89 14.33
C LEU A 231 4.28 1.97 14.21
N ALA A 232 3.96 3.09 13.58
CA ALA A 232 4.88 4.23 13.51
C ALA A 232 5.20 4.79 14.91
N LEU A 233 4.19 4.92 15.77
CA LEU A 233 4.36 5.47 17.12
C LEU A 233 5.02 4.49 18.08
N LYS A 234 4.61 3.20 18.09
CA LYS A 234 5.06 2.23 19.10
C LYS A 234 6.32 1.47 18.72
N LYS A 235 6.57 1.28 17.42
CA LYS A 235 7.68 0.46 16.91
C LYS A 235 8.62 1.23 15.98
N SER A 236 8.39 2.53 15.74
CA SER A 236 9.09 3.33 14.73
C SER A 236 9.07 2.66 13.35
N PHE A 237 8.02 1.88 13.06
CA PHE A 237 7.87 1.13 11.84
C PHE A 237 6.98 1.91 10.86
N LYS A 238 7.54 2.24 9.70
CA LYS A 238 6.82 2.85 8.57
C LYS A 238 6.88 1.88 7.40
N PRO A 239 5.76 1.34 6.92
CA PRO A 239 5.78 0.39 5.81
C PRO A 239 6.12 1.08 4.50
N ASP A 240 7.03 0.47 3.72
CA ASP A 240 7.29 0.81 2.32
C ASP A 240 6.25 0.20 1.38
N VAL A 241 5.60 -0.87 1.80
CA VAL A 241 4.57 -1.60 1.05
C VAL A 241 3.57 -2.26 1.98
N LEU A 242 2.30 -2.27 1.59
CA LEU A 242 1.22 -2.96 2.29
C LEU A 242 0.67 -4.09 1.42
N PHE A 243 0.58 -5.29 2.00
CA PHE A 243 -0.15 -6.42 1.45
C PHE A 243 -1.49 -6.58 2.18
N VAL A 244 -2.58 -6.81 1.44
CA VAL A 244 -3.91 -7.07 1.98
C VAL A 244 -4.45 -8.36 1.37
N ASP A 245 -4.45 -9.44 2.10
CA ASP A 245 -4.85 -10.78 1.65
C ASP A 245 -6.22 -11.15 2.22
N TYR A 246 -7.33 -10.99 1.46
CA TYR A 246 -7.48 -10.40 0.13
C TYR A 246 -8.70 -9.45 0.08
N LEU A 247 -8.81 -8.67 -0.98
CA LEU A 247 -9.71 -7.52 -1.12
C LEU A 247 -11.20 -7.87 -0.90
N ASN A 248 -11.68 -8.96 -1.48
CA ASN A 248 -13.12 -9.30 -1.46
C ASN A 248 -13.67 -9.61 -0.05
N ILE A 249 -12.79 -9.92 0.91
CA ILE A 249 -13.16 -10.17 2.31
C ILE A 249 -12.84 -9.02 3.24
N CYS A 250 -12.46 -7.86 2.69
CA CYS A 250 -12.38 -6.61 3.46
C CYS A 250 -13.79 -6.06 3.70
N ALA A 251 -13.93 -5.26 4.75
CA ALA A 251 -15.08 -4.38 4.91
C ALA A 251 -14.85 -3.05 4.17
N SER A 252 -15.94 -2.38 3.79
CA SER A 252 -15.88 -1.00 3.30
C SER A 252 -16.16 -0.01 4.42
N SER A 253 -15.43 1.09 4.48
CA SER A 253 -15.69 2.18 5.42
C SER A 253 -16.90 3.03 5.02
N ARG A 254 -17.31 2.98 3.74
CA ARG A 254 -18.42 3.77 3.19
C ARG A 254 -19.78 3.09 3.37
N PHE A 255 -19.80 1.77 3.51
CA PHE A 255 -21.01 0.98 3.52
C PHE A 255 -21.10 0.09 4.77
N SER A 256 -22.00 0.42 5.66
CA SER A 256 -22.21 -0.30 6.93
C SER A 256 -23.50 -1.16 6.92
N GLY A 257 -23.75 -1.88 5.83
CA GLY A 257 -24.95 -2.72 5.66
C GLY A 257 -25.96 -2.14 4.67
N GLY A 258 -26.90 -2.99 4.20
CA GLY A 258 -27.94 -2.64 3.24
C GLY A 258 -27.84 -3.48 1.95
N ASN A 259 -28.86 -3.37 1.08
CA ASN A 259 -28.90 -4.02 -0.25
C ASN A 259 -27.97 -3.34 -1.25
N ILE A 260 -26.66 -3.46 -1.02
CA ILE A 260 -25.64 -2.92 -1.95
C ILE A 260 -25.20 -4.08 -2.83
N SER A 261 -25.19 -3.84 -4.14
CA SER A 261 -24.62 -4.80 -5.09
C SER A 261 -23.16 -5.07 -4.75
N SER A 262 -22.73 -6.33 -4.80
CA SER A 262 -21.33 -6.75 -4.62
C SER A 262 -20.37 -5.94 -5.51
N TYR A 263 -20.81 -5.59 -6.71
CA TYR A 263 -20.08 -4.70 -7.63
C TYR A 263 -19.68 -3.37 -6.98
N PHE A 264 -20.64 -2.62 -6.42
CA PHE A 264 -20.35 -1.32 -5.80
C PHE A 264 -19.55 -1.47 -4.52
N TYR A 265 -19.78 -2.54 -3.78
CA TYR A 265 -19.06 -2.83 -2.54
C TYR A 265 -17.56 -3.08 -2.79
N ILE A 266 -17.24 -3.97 -3.74
CA ILE A 266 -15.85 -4.29 -4.11
C ILE A 266 -15.15 -3.09 -4.73
N LYS A 267 -15.85 -2.32 -5.57
CA LYS A 267 -15.32 -1.07 -6.13
C LYS A 267 -14.97 -0.07 -5.03
N ALA A 268 -15.83 0.10 -4.03
CA ALA A 268 -15.56 1.01 -2.91
C ALA A 268 -14.33 0.58 -2.11
N ILE A 269 -14.17 -0.71 -1.79
CA ILE A 269 -12.97 -1.23 -1.12
C ILE A 269 -11.71 -0.93 -1.95
N ALA A 270 -11.74 -1.15 -3.26
CA ALA A 270 -10.62 -0.86 -4.14
C ALA A 270 -10.26 0.64 -4.15
N GLU A 271 -11.26 1.52 -4.24
CA GLU A 271 -11.06 2.97 -4.16
C GLU A 271 -10.49 3.41 -2.81
N GLU A 272 -10.97 2.82 -1.73
CA GLU A 272 -10.48 3.08 -0.38
C GLU A 272 -9.02 2.64 -0.22
N LEU A 273 -8.65 1.43 -0.70
CA LEU A 273 -7.27 0.95 -0.68
C LEU A 273 -6.36 1.83 -1.54
N ARG A 274 -6.83 2.23 -2.73
CA ARG A 274 -6.06 3.13 -3.59
C ARG A 274 -5.88 4.51 -2.93
N GLY A 275 -6.90 5.02 -2.24
CA GLY A 275 -6.81 6.24 -1.43
C GLY A 275 -5.75 6.12 -0.33
N LEU A 276 -5.72 4.98 0.38
CA LEU A 276 -4.73 4.68 1.41
C LEU A 276 -3.29 4.62 0.83
N ALA A 277 -3.11 4.05 -0.38
CA ALA A 277 -1.83 4.01 -1.06
C ALA A 277 -1.28 5.42 -1.34
N VAL A 278 -2.16 6.35 -1.74
CA VAL A 278 -1.80 7.75 -1.99
C VAL A 278 -1.47 8.48 -0.69
N GLU A 279 -2.30 8.28 0.36
CA GLU A 279 -2.14 8.90 1.67
C GLU A 279 -0.80 8.57 2.32
N PHE A 280 -0.41 7.30 2.30
CA PHE A 280 0.85 6.82 2.91
C PHE A 280 2.02 6.76 1.92
N ASN A 281 1.85 7.22 0.70
CA ASN A 281 2.90 7.26 -0.33
C ASN A 281 3.60 5.90 -0.54
N MET A 282 2.83 4.80 -0.57
CA MET A 282 3.35 3.44 -0.73
C MET A 282 2.51 2.63 -1.73
N PRO A 283 3.06 1.60 -2.39
CA PRO A 283 2.25 0.64 -3.13
C PRO A 283 1.46 -0.26 -2.19
N ILE A 284 0.25 -0.63 -2.62
CA ILE A 284 -0.58 -1.65 -1.98
C ILE A 284 -0.74 -2.82 -2.95
N PHE A 285 -0.51 -4.02 -2.45
CA PHE A 285 -0.82 -5.27 -3.13
C PHE A 285 -2.05 -5.92 -2.51
N SER A 286 -2.94 -6.40 -3.35
CA SER A 286 -4.04 -7.24 -2.91
C SER A 286 -4.36 -8.29 -3.96
N ALA A 287 -5.26 -9.19 -3.63
CA ALA A 287 -5.72 -10.23 -4.52
C ALA A 287 -7.23 -10.19 -4.67
N THR A 288 -7.73 -10.79 -5.75
CA THR A 288 -9.15 -11.03 -6.00
C THR A 288 -9.35 -12.39 -6.64
N GLN A 289 -10.58 -12.90 -6.60
CA GLN A 289 -10.91 -14.18 -7.19
C GLN A 289 -11.54 -14.01 -8.58
N THR A 290 -11.40 -15.04 -9.43
CA THR A 290 -12.10 -15.13 -10.70
C THR A 290 -13.57 -15.53 -10.47
N THR A 291 -14.43 -15.25 -11.46
CA THR A 291 -15.77 -15.82 -11.56
C THR A 291 -15.70 -17.35 -11.72
N ARG A 292 -16.82 -18.04 -11.52
CA ARG A 292 -16.89 -19.50 -11.76
C ARG A 292 -16.57 -19.89 -13.22
N THR A 293 -16.95 -19.04 -14.17
CA THR A 293 -16.64 -19.23 -15.60
C THR A 293 -15.15 -19.02 -15.89
N GLY A 294 -14.53 -18.00 -15.29
CA GLY A 294 -13.10 -17.74 -15.41
C GLY A 294 -12.23 -18.82 -14.76
N PHE A 295 -12.76 -19.59 -13.81
CA PHE A 295 -12.02 -20.69 -13.18
C PHE A 295 -11.71 -21.84 -14.15
N VAL A 296 -12.60 -22.09 -15.14
CA VAL A 296 -12.45 -23.15 -16.14
C VAL A 296 -11.76 -22.65 -17.41
N SER A 297 -11.62 -21.32 -17.55
CA SER A 297 -11.03 -20.70 -18.75
C SER A 297 -9.52 -20.79 -18.73
N THR A 298 -8.94 -21.24 -19.84
CA THR A 298 -7.49 -21.17 -20.09
C THR A 298 -7.01 -19.78 -20.48
N ASP A 299 -7.96 -18.87 -20.81
CA ASP A 299 -7.70 -17.48 -21.15
C ASP A 299 -8.57 -16.55 -20.28
N ILE A 300 -8.01 -16.03 -19.19
CA ILE A 300 -8.69 -15.14 -18.26
C ILE A 300 -8.61 -13.69 -18.76
N GLY A 301 -9.78 -13.01 -18.81
CA GLY A 301 -9.93 -11.60 -19.14
C GLY A 301 -10.32 -10.72 -17.96
N LEU A 302 -10.52 -9.42 -18.22
CA LEU A 302 -11.05 -8.48 -17.20
C LEU A 302 -12.48 -8.80 -16.81
N GLU A 303 -13.23 -9.40 -17.73
CA GLU A 303 -14.61 -9.89 -17.56
C GLU A 303 -14.72 -11.03 -16.55
N ASP A 304 -13.65 -11.78 -16.35
CA ASP A 304 -13.58 -12.88 -15.39
C ASP A 304 -13.29 -12.45 -13.95
N THR A 305 -13.21 -11.14 -13.73
CA THR A 305 -13.05 -10.61 -12.36
C THR A 305 -14.36 -10.85 -11.59
N SER A 306 -14.28 -11.62 -10.50
CA SER A 306 -15.43 -11.90 -9.64
C SER A 306 -16.06 -10.58 -9.18
N GLU A 307 -17.35 -10.44 -9.48
CA GLU A 307 -18.26 -9.43 -8.95
C GLU A 307 -18.02 -7.96 -9.38
N SER A 308 -16.97 -7.58 -10.17
CA SER A 308 -16.77 -6.16 -10.41
C SER A 308 -15.88 -5.75 -11.59
N PHE A 309 -16.44 -5.16 -12.64
CA PHE A 309 -15.69 -4.29 -13.59
C PHE A 309 -15.10 -3.03 -12.93
N GLY A 310 -15.59 -2.65 -11.74
CA GLY A 310 -15.09 -1.49 -11.01
C GLY A 310 -13.68 -1.68 -10.46
N LEU A 311 -13.28 -2.90 -10.16
CA LEU A 311 -11.94 -3.20 -9.67
C LEU A 311 -10.87 -2.96 -10.73
N PRO A 312 -10.98 -3.50 -11.98
CA PRO A 312 -10.05 -3.14 -13.05
C PRO A 312 -9.99 -1.64 -13.35
N ALA A 313 -11.09 -0.92 -13.25
CA ALA A 313 -11.10 0.52 -13.44
C ALA A 313 -10.24 1.27 -12.41
N THR A 314 -10.24 0.81 -11.17
CA THR A 314 -9.55 1.45 -10.02
C THR A 314 -8.08 1.06 -9.91
N ALA A 315 -7.72 -0.21 -10.11
CA ALA A 315 -6.36 -0.70 -9.99
C ALA A 315 -5.40 0.02 -10.96
N ASP A 316 -4.15 0.20 -10.55
CA ASP A 316 -3.08 0.74 -11.40
C ASP A 316 -2.38 -0.36 -12.20
N PHE A 317 -2.21 -1.52 -11.58
CA PHE A 317 -1.69 -2.73 -12.20
C PHE A 317 -2.55 -3.93 -11.81
N MET A 318 -2.91 -4.76 -12.80
CA MET A 318 -3.68 -5.97 -12.58
C MET A 318 -3.16 -7.08 -13.46
N PHE A 319 -2.90 -8.23 -12.88
CA PHE A 319 -2.47 -9.43 -13.56
C PHE A 319 -3.21 -10.66 -13.06
N ALA A 320 -3.41 -11.63 -13.95
CA ALA A 320 -3.98 -12.91 -13.60
C ALA A 320 -2.87 -13.97 -13.48
N ILE A 321 -3.05 -14.90 -12.55
CA ILE A 321 -2.31 -16.16 -12.52
C ILE A 321 -3.25 -17.28 -12.92
N ILE A 322 -2.78 -18.09 -13.86
CA ILE A 322 -3.54 -19.16 -14.51
C ILE A 322 -2.78 -20.47 -14.31
N SER A 323 -3.47 -21.49 -13.84
CA SER A 323 -2.99 -22.86 -13.76
C SER A 323 -3.79 -23.76 -14.69
N SER A 324 -3.16 -24.79 -15.19
CA SER A 324 -3.78 -25.90 -15.93
C SER A 324 -3.06 -27.20 -15.53
N GLU A 325 -3.67 -28.33 -15.77
CA GLU A 325 -3.03 -29.64 -15.50
C GLU A 325 -1.66 -29.78 -16.15
N GLN A 326 -1.52 -29.26 -17.38
CA GLN A 326 -0.24 -29.26 -18.11
C GLN A 326 0.81 -28.39 -17.43
N LEU A 327 0.43 -27.18 -16.98
CA LEU A 327 1.33 -26.27 -16.26
C LEU A 327 1.71 -26.83 -14.89
N GLU A 328 0.76 -27.44 -14.18
CA GLU A 328 1.00 -28.09 -12.89
C GLU A 328 1.97 -29.24 -12.98
N ALA A 329 1.86 -30.08 -14.01
CA ALA A 329 2.80 -31.17 -14.27
C ALA A 329 4.24 -30.67 -14.50
N LEU A 330 4.41 -29.43 -14.99
CA LEU A 330 5.70 -28.78 -15.19
C LEU A 330 6.14 -27.90 -14.02
N ASN A 331 5.38 -27.86 -12.93
CA ASN A 331 5.57 -26.88 -11.85
C ASN A 331 5.65 -25.43 -12.36
N GLN A 332 4.70 -25.05 -13.20
CA GLN A 332 4.62 -23.74 -13.82
C GLN A 332 3.27 -23.08 -13.60
N ILE A 333 3.23 -21.76 -13.70
CA ILE A 333 2.03 -20.95 -13.78
C ILE A 333 2.17 -19.95 -14.93
N ARG A 334 1.06 -19.60 -15.57
CA ARG A 334 1.01 -18.52 -16.55
C ARG A 334 0.58 -17.22 -15.85
N VAL A 335 1.33 -16.16 -16.10
CA VAL A 335 0.96 -14.79 -15.71
C VAL A 335 0.45 -14.07 -16.95
N LYS A 336 -0.71 -13.41 -16.84
CA LYS A 336 -1.29 -12.58 -17.92
C LYS A 336 -1.53 -11.17 -17.39
N GLN A 337 -1.02 -10.16 -18.09
CA GLN A 337 -1.34 -8.77 -17.79
C GLN A 337 -2.79 -8.47 -18.21
N LEU A 338 -3.57 -7.94 -17.29
CA LEU A 338 -4.95 -7.50 -17.52
C LEU A 338 -5.03 -5.99 -17.64
N LYS A 339 -4.27 -5.27 -16.82
CA LYS A 339 -4.18 -3.81 -16.83
C LYS A 339 -2.80 -3.37 -16.38
N ASN A 340 -2.25 -2.37 -17.04
CA ASN A 340 -0.95 -1.83 -16.68
C ASN A 340 -0.89 -0.32 -17.00
N ARG A 341 -0.78 0.51 -15.95
CA ARG A 341 -0.57 1.97 -16.09
C ARG A 341 0.90 2.36 -16.13
N TYR A 342 1.82 1.40 -15.90
CA TYR A 342 3.27 1.66 -15.84
C TYR A 342 3.94 1.52 -17.20
N ASN A 343 3.35 0.70 -18.07
CA ASN A 343 3.87 0.36 -19.38
C ASN A 343 2.74 -0.04 -20.33
N ASP A 344 3.09 -0.25 -21.61
CA ASP A 344 2.20 -0.83 -22.60
C ASP A 344 1.80 -2.27 -22.20
N PRO A 345 0.51 -2.54 -21.94
CA PRO A 345 0.06 -3.87 -21.52
C PRO A 345 0.14 -4.92 -22.63
N THR A 346 0.39 -4.53 -23.89
CA THR A 346 0.58 -5.47 -25.01
C THR A 346 1.98 -6.08 -25.01
N MET A 347 2.96 -5.41 -24.41
CA MET A 347 4.33 -5.93 -24.29
C MET A 347 4.39 -7.03 -23.21
N ASN A 348 4.83 -8.24 -23.61
CA ASN A 348 4.87 -9.41 -22.72
C ASN A 348 3.52 -9.65 -22.02
N ARG A 349 2.44 -9.62 -22.81
CA ARG A 349 1.07 -9.72 -22.31
C ARG A 349 0.87 -10.96 -21.45
N SER A 350 1.54 -12.05 -21.79
CA SER A 350 1.53 -13.29 -21.02
C SER A 350 2.94 -13.90 -20.98
N PHE A 351 3.30 -14.54 -19.87
CA PHE A 351 4.56 -15.23 -19.68
C PHE A 351 4.42 -16.35 -18.64
N ILE A 352 5.38 -17.25 -18.62
CA ILE A 352 5.38 -18.40 -17.71
C ILE A 352 6.40 -18.15 -16.59
N LEU A 353 6.03 -18.55 -15.39
CA LEU A 353 6.93 -18.63 -14.24
C LEU A 353 6.97 -20.05 -13.72
N GLY A 354 8.11 -20.47 -13.21
CA GLY A 354 8.23 -21.67 -12.42
C GLY A 354 7.67 -21.43 -11.00
N VAL A 355 7.12 -22.48 -10.40
CA VAL A 355 6.56 -22.43 -9.05
C VAL A 355 7.04 -23.62 -8.23
N ASP A 356 7.59 -23.32 -7.05
CA ASP A 356 7.85 -24.31 -6.01
C ASP A 356 6.83 -24.08 -4.89
N ARG A 357 5.77 -24.88 -4.90
CA ARG A 357 4.65 -24.74 -3.97
C ARG A 357 5.07 -25.08 -2.54
N GLY A 358 5.95 -26.06 -2.37
CA GLY A 358 6.46 -26.45 -1.05
C GLY A 358 7.24 -25.33 -0.37
N LYS A 359 7.99 -24.58 -1.15
CA LYS A 359 8.81 -23.45 -0.68
C LYS A 359 8.15 -22.09 -0.87
N MET A 360 6.90 -22.04 -1.29
CA MET A 360 6.17 -20.79 -1.56
C MET A 360 6.94 -19.84 -2.48
N LYS A 361 7.58 -20.36 -3.54
CA LYS A 361 8.53 -19.64 -4.37
C LYS A 361 8.13 -19.60 -5.83
N LEU A 362 8.36 -18.43 -6.46
CA LEU A 362 8.29 -18.23 -7.91
C LEU A 362 9.70 -18.01 -8.45
N TYR A 363 9.94 -18.37 -9.69
CA TYR A 363 11.20 -18.12 -10.36
C TYR A 363 11.02 -17.98 -11.88
N ASP A 364 11.91 -17.24 -12.51
CA ASP A 364 11.93 -17.11 -13.97
C ASP A 364 12.33 -18.45 -14.62
N VAL A 365 11.69 -18.76 -15.75
CA VAL A 365 12.01 -19.94 -16.58
C VAL A 365 12.55 -19.50 -17.93
N GLU A 366 13.36 -20.35 -18.57
CA GLU A 366 13.92 -20.07 -19.89
C GLU A 366 12.85 -19.85 -20.95
N GLN A 367 13.09 -18.91 -21.90
CA GLN A 367 12.16 -18.55 -22.97
C GLN A 367 11.67 -19.73 -23.81
N LYS A 368 12.47 -20.77 -23.98
CA LYS A 368 12.09 -21.98 -24.72
C LYS A 368 10.91 -22.73 -24.12
N ALA A 369 10.77 -22.68 -22.79
CA ALA A 369 9.62 -23.23 -22.05
C ALA A 369 8.34 -22.40 -22.25
N GLN A 370 8.45 -21.16 -22.72
CA GLN A 370 7.32 -20.24 -22.95
C GLN A 370 6.70 -20.36 -24.33
N LEU A 371 7.45 -20.86 -25.33
CA LEU A 371 7.03 -20.95 -26.73
C LEU A 371 6.14 -22.17 -27.05
N VAL A 372 6.12 -23.18 -26.20
CA VAL A 372 5.36 -24.43 -26.45
C VAL A 372 3.83 -24.21 -26.43
N ASN A 373 3.34 -23.10 -25.91
CA ASN A 373 1.90 -22.86 -25.76
C ASN A 373 1.27 -21.91 -26.79
N THR A 374 2.02 -21.41 -27.77
CA THR A 374 1.47 -20.52 -28.82
C THR A 374 1.16 -21.26 -30.14
N THR A 375 1.65 -22.48 -30.32
CA THR A 375 1.51 -23.24 -31.58
C THR A 375 0.27 -24.13 -31.68
N GLU A 376 -0.48 -24.36 -30.58
CA GLU A 376 -1.66 -25.22 -30.63
C GLU A 376 -2.99 -24.51 -31.01
N LYS A 377 -2.98 -23.19 -31.26
CA LYS A 377 -4.21 -22.48 -31.71
C LYS A 377 -4.32 -22.34 -33.24
N ASP A 378 -3.27 -22.61 -34.00
CA ASP A 378 -3.28 -22.38 -35.45
C ASP A 378 -3.57 -23.65 -36.27
N GLU A 379 -3.79 -24.82 -35.65
CA GLU A 379 -4.07 -26.08 -36.33
C GLU A 379 -5.52 -26.60 -36.28
N VAL A 380 -6.48 -25.81 -35.80
CA VAL A 380 -7.90 -26.25 -35.68
C VAL A 380 -8.87 -25.52 -36.63
N ASP A 381 -8.37 -24.64 -37.49
CA ASP A 381 -9.18 -24.01 -38.56
C ASP A 381 -8.57 -24.27 -39.96
N GLU A 382 -8.59 -25.55 -40.41
CA GLU A 382 -8.59 -25.96 -41.82
C GLU A 382 -9.66 -27.03 -42.08
#